data_b49bdeb1bb7253abbb07c6ff9b3dab5a
#
_entry.id   b49bdeb1bb7253abbb07c6ff9b3dab5a
#
_cell.length_a   1.000
_cell.length_b   1.000
_cell.length_c   1.000
_cell.angle_alpha   90.00
_cell.angle_beta   90.00
_cell.angle_gamma   90.00
#
_symmetry.space_group_name_H-M   'P 1'
#
loop_
_entity.id
_entity.type
_entity.pdbx_description
1 polymer ?
#
loop_
_entity_poly.entity_id
_entity_poly.type
_entity_poly.pdbx_seq_one_letter_code
_entity_poly.pdbx_strand_id
1 'polypeptide(L)'
;RDGQRSYNMEEPPTAVTLSKLEHVLQINSMPPTSYTMVHWGSTLTLREKNAMLQWIKDERLKIFGDMVGEEYALSPLAPIPDALPTDPAKVALGYKLFHDVRLSTDNTVSCASCHSLEKAGTDNLPTSTGVRSQKGGINAPTVFNAAFHAKQFWDGRAANLQEQAGGPPLNPVEMGYEHPDDWKKIAAKLDQDTAFAAEFKKVYPQGFTRETITNAIAEYEKT
;
A
#
# COMPACT_ATOMS: atom_id res chain seq x y z
N ARG A 1 11.99 23.54 -8.43
CA ARG A 1 10.59 23.26 -8.02
C ARG A 1 10.43 21.99 -7.14
N ASP A 2 11.51 21.43 -6.64
CA ASP A 2 11.46 20.13 -5.88
C ASP A 2 11.52 20.31 -4.36
N GLY A 3 11.25 21.50 -3.85
CA GLY A 3 11.48 21.86 -2.45
C GLY A 3 10.30 21.80 -1.51
N GLN A 4 9.11 21.42 -1.93
CA GLN A 4 7.92 21.55 -1.08
C GLN A 4 7.21 20.22 -0.83
N ARG A 5 7.90 19.27 -0.25
CA ARG A 5 7.23 18.29 0.62
C ARG A 5 7.63 18.63 2.05
N SER A 6 7.01 19.69 2.58
CA SER A 6 7.06 19.97 4.00
C SER A 6 6.46 18.77 4.75
N TYR A 7 7.20 18.29 5.74
CA TYR A 7 6.69 17.33 6.70
C TYR A 7 5.57 18.01 7.50
N ASN A 8 4.38 17.43 7.48
CA ASN A 8 3.29 17.89 8.33
C ASN A 8 3.50 17.32 9.74
N MET A 9 3.85 18.19 10.69
CA MET A 9 4.08 17.82 12.09
C MET A 9 2.80 17.41 12.83
N GLU A 10 1.62 17.66 12.22
CA GLU A 10 0.31 17.27 12.79
C GLU A 10 -0.02 15.80 12.47
N GLU A 11 0.67 15.19 11.50
CA GLU A 11 0.49 13.78 11.14
C GLU A 11 1.55 12.91 11.81
N PRO A 12 1.22 11.67 12.23
CA PRO A 12 2.22 10.74 12.74
C PRO A 12 3.33 10.51 11.71
N PRO A 13 4.62 10.49 12.12
CA PRO A 13 5.72 10.28 11.21
C PRO A 13 5.67 8.87 10.63
N THR A 14 5.93 8.74 9.32
CA THR A 14 6.14 7.45 8.67
C THR A 14 7.62 7.03 8.75
N ALA A 15 7.91 5.73 8.57
CA ALA A 15 9.27 5.21 8.45
C ALA A 15 10.12 5.98 7.43
N VAL A 16 9.54 6.27 6.27
CA VAL A 16 10.20 7.01 5.19
C VAL A 16 10.51 8.45 5.61
N THR A 17 9.59 9.09 6.32
CA THR A 17 9.79 10.45 6.83
C THR A 17 10.91 10.49 7.87
N LEU A 18 10.93 9.55 8.83
CA LEU A 18 11.98 9.44 9.82
C LEU A 18 13.35 9.21 9.19
N SER A 19 13.44 8.32 8.19
CA SER A 19 14.70 8.06 7.48
C SER A 19 15.21 9.26 6.71
N LYS A 20 14.32 10.04 6.07
CA LYS A 20 14.69 11.28 5.39
C LYS A 20 15.20 12.34 6.38
N LEU A 21 14.51 12.52 7.52
CA LEU A 21 14.92 13.46 8.55
C LEU A 21 16.28 13.08 9.13
N GLU A 22 16.49 11.80 9.44
CA GLU A 22 17.78 11.32 9.92
C GLU A 22 18.91 11.59 8.94
N HIS A 23 18.69 11.25 7.66
CA HIS A 23 19.68 11.48 6.61
C HIS A 23 20.08 12.96 6.49
N VAL A 24 19.12 13.88 6.39
CA VAL A 24 19.42 15.32 6.25
C VAL A 24 20.11 15.90 7.48
N LEU A 25 19.84 15.36 8.68
CA LEU A 25 20.56 15.72 9.91
C LEU A 25 22.00 15.19 9.89
N GLN A 26 22.20 13.94 9.46
CA GLN A 26 23.53 13.32 9.42
C GLN A 26 24.47 14.03 8.43
N ILE A 27 23.99 14.37 7.24
CA ILE A 27 24.79 15.08 6.22
C ILE A 27 24.83 16.60 6.42
N ASN A 28 24.26 17.13 7.50
CA ASN A 28 24.17 18.56 7.80
C ASN A 28 23.57 19.42 6.67
N SER A 29 22.59 18.88 5.94
CA SER A 29 21.90 19.61 4.88
C SER A 29 20.67 20.39 5.37
N MET A 30 20.37 20.35 6.66
CA MET A 30 19.32 21.14 7.30
C MET A 30 19.90 22.02 8.43
N PRO A 31 19.48 23.28 8.51
CA PRO A 31 18.69 24.01 7.50
C PRO A 31 19.50 24.25 6.21
N PRO A 32 18.82 24.40 5.03
CA PRO A 32 19.53 24.67 3.78
C PRO A 32 20.38 25.95 3.85
N THR A 33 21.53 25.98 3.15
CA THR A 33 22.44 27.12 3.16
C THR A 33 21.75 28.42 2.74
N SER A 34 20.83 28.35 1.77
CA SER A 34 20.03 29.51 1.34
C SER A 34 19.14 30.08 2.45
N TYR A 35 18.66 29.22 3.37
CA TYR A 35 17.87 29.64 4.52
C TYR A 35 18.76 30.29 5.60
N THR A 36 19.91 29.69 5.90
CA THR A 36 20.85 30.23 6.91
C THR A 36 21.48 31.54 6.52
N MET A 37 21.61 31.84 5.21
CA MET A 37 22.09 33.13 4.70
C MET A 37 21.16 34.31 5.02
N VAL A 38 19.85 34.02 5.15
CA VAL A 38 18.82 35.05 5.44
C VAL A 38 18.45 35.07 6.92
N HIS A 39 18.52 33.90 7.58
CA HIS A 39 18.16 33.73 8.98
C HIS A 39 19.39 33.41 9.84
N TRP A 40 20.11 34.43 10.23
CA TRP A 40 21.33 34.31 11.03
C TRP A 40 21.03 33.67 12.38
N GLY A 41 21.80 32.65 12.76
CA GLY A 41 21.60 31.88 13.99
C GLY A 41 20.60 30.72 13.87
N SER A 42 20.09 30.42 12.67
CA SER A 42 19.19 29.29 12.43
C SER A 42 19.91 27.94 12.24
N THR A 43 21.24 27.90 12.39
CA THR A 43 22.00 26.64 12.34
C THR A 43 21.70 25.82 13.57
N LEU A 44 21.41 24.51 13.37
CA LEU A 44 21.21 23.58 14.49
C LEU A 44 22.49 23.46 15.31
N THR A 45 22.37 23.64 16.61
CA THR A 45 23.43 23.29 17.54
C THR A 45 23.58 21.78 17.63
N LEU A 46 24.73 21.30 18.07
CA LEU A 46 24.94 19.87 18.30
C LEU A 46 23.91 19.27 19.27
N ARG A 47 23.51 20.02 20.29
CA ARG A 47 22.48 19.63 21.26
C ARG A 47 21.12 19.44 20.60
N GLU A 48 20.69 20.37 19.78
CA GLU A 48 19.41 20.30 19.05
C GLU A 48 19.41 19.15 18.04
N LYS A 49 20.51 19.00 17.30
CA LYS A 49 20.69 17.87 16.37
C LYS A 49 20.58 16.52 17.11
N ASN A 50 21.27 16.35 18.24
CA ASN A 50 21.22 15.13 19.01
C ASN A 50 19.83 14.88 19.59
N ALA A 51 19.12 15.92 20.04
CA ALA A 51 17.73 15.80 20.50
C ALA A 51 16.80 15.32 19.38
N MET A 52 16.93 15.85 18.16
CA MET A 52 16.16 15.39 17.01
C MET A 52 16.48 13.94 16.60
N LEU A 53 17.76 13.56 16.62
CA LEU A 53 18.17 12.18 16.34
C LEU A 53 17.63 11.20 17.40
N GLN A 54 17.62 11.61 18.68
CA GLN A 54 17.04 10.80 19.74
C GLN A 54 15.52 10.67 19.55
N TRP A 55 14.79 11.75 19.23
CA TRP A 55 13.38 11.69 18.93
C TRP A 55 13.06 10.76 17.75
N ILE A 56 13.85 10.82 16.66
CA ILE A 56 13.70 9.91 15.51
C ILE A 56 13.84 8.45 15.96
N LYS A 57 14.81 8.18 16.83
CA LYS A 57 15.04 6.86 17.39
C LYS A 57 13.84 6.37 18.18
N ASP A 58 13.31 7.22 19.07
CA ASP A 58 12.17 6.90 19.92
C ASP A 58 10.89 6.66 19.10
N GLU A 59 10.65 7.47 18.04
CA GLU A 59 9.52 7.27 17.13
C GLU A 59 9.65 5.98 16.32
N ARG A 60 10.85 5.61 15.88
CA ARG A 60 11.09 4.31 15.23
C ARG A 60 10.77 3.14 16.14
N LEU A 61 11.19 3.19 17.40
CA LEU A 61 10.87 2.14 18.37
C LEU A 61 9.37 1.99 18.57
N LYS A 62 8.62 3.08 18.61
CA LYS A 62 7.14 3.04 18.69
C LYS A 62 6.49 2.40 17.44
N ILE A 63 7.03 2.69 16.26
CA ILE A 63 6.46 2.20 14.99
C ILE A 63 6.84 0.73 14.74
N PHE A 64 8.07 0.32 15.07
CA PHE A 64 8.62 -0.96 14.64
C PHE A 64 8.98 -1.91 15.77
N GLY A 65 9.15 -1.42 17.01
CA GLY A 65 9.66 -2.23 18.13
C GLY A 65 8.86 -3.51 18.36
N ASP A 66 7.52 -3.41 18.25
CA ASP A 66 6.63 -4.57 18.41
C ASP A 66 6.63 -5.52 17.19
N MET A 67 7.03 -5.04 16.02
CA MET A 67 6.98 -5.81 14.77
C MET A 67 8.25 -6.58 14.47
N VAL A 68 9.42 -6.01 14.78
CA VAL A 68 10.72 -6.56 14.36
C VAL A 68 11.70 -6.74 15.51
N GLY A 69 11.30 -6.40 16.73
CA GLY A 69 12.17 -6.35 17.91
C GLY A 69 12.98 -5.05 18.00
N GLU A 70 13.32 -4.64 19.22
CA GLU A 70 14.00 -3.36 19.50
C GLU A 70 15.36 -3.25 18.80
N GLU A 71 16.08 -4.38 18.64
CA GLU A 71 17.40 -4.42 18.01
C GLU A 71 17.36 -4.01 16.53
N TYR A 72 16.26 -4.29 15.82
CA TYR A 72 16.07 -3.96 14.41
C TYR A 72 15.32 -2.66 14.18
N ALA A 73 14.52 -2.19 15.14
CA ALA A 73 13.74 -0.96 15.00
C ALA A 73 14.62 0.27 14.72
N LEU A 74 15.89 0.22 15.12
CA LEU A 74 16.89 1.28 14.91
C LEU A 74 17.81 1.03 13.71
N SER A 75 17.74 -0.13 13.11
CA SER A 75 18.54 -0.46 11.93
C SER A 75 17.98 0.24 10.68
N PRO A 76 18.81 0.76 9.77
CA PRO A 76 18.36 1.22 8.47
C PRO A 76 17.80 0.08 7.60
N LEU A 77 18.17 -1.16 7.91
CA LEU A 77 17.68 -2.39 7.28
C LEU A 77 17.17 -3.29 8.39
N ALA A 78 15.87 -3.40 8.50
CA ALA A 78 15.22 -4.36 9.38
C ALA A 78 14.74 -5.59 8.58
N PRO A 79 14.77 -6.80 9.17
CA PRO A 79 14.13 -7.95 8.53
C PRO A 79 12.63 -7.67 8.38
N ILE A 80 12.05 -8.21 7.30
CA ILE A 80 10.61 -8.20 7.13
C ILE A 80 10.00 -9.07 8.24
N PRO A 81 8.97 -8.61 8.96
CA PRO A 81 8.31 -9.42 9.97
C PRO A 81 7.73 -10.72 9.37
N ASP A 82 7.76 -11.81 10.13
CA ASP A 82 7.21 -13.09 9.69
C ASP A 82 5.70 -13.02 9.40
N ALA A 83 4.97 -12.11 10.05
CA ALA A 83 3.55 -11.89 9.83
C ALA A 83 3.16 -10.43 10.16
N LEU A 84 2.14 -9.93 9.46
CA LEU A 84 1.46 -8.68 9.80
C LEU A 84 0.17 -9.00 10.58
N PRO A 85 -0.28 -8.10 11.47
CA PRO A 85 -1.60 -8.22 12.08
C PRO A 85 -2.69 -8.19 11.01
N THR A 86 -3.52 -9.25 10.96
CA THR A 86 -4.62 -9.39 10.02
C THR A 86 -5.87 -9.93 10.72
N ASP A 87 -7.03 -9.68 10.13
CA ASP A 87 -8.29 -10.32 10.53
C ASP A 87 -8.50 -11.58 9.68
N PRO A 88 -8.45 -12.80 10.27
CA PRO A 88 -8.57 -14.05 9.51
C PRO A 88 -9.88 -14.17 8.71
N ALA A 89 -10.97 -13.59 9.20
CA ALA A 89 -12.25 -13.61 8.48
C ALA A 89 -12.19 -12.73 7.23
N LYS A 90 -11.55 -11.56 7.33
CA LYS A 90 -11.32 -10.68 6.17
C LYS A 90 -10.34 -11.29 5.18
N VAL A 91 -9.27 -11.93 5.67
CA VAL A 91 -8.30 -12.67 4.84
C VAL A 91 -9.00 -13.75 4.01
N ALA A 92 -9.87 -14.56 4.62
CA ALA A 92 -10.60 -15.59 3.91
C ALA A 92 -11.54 -15.03 2.81
N LEU A 93 -12.19 -13.90 3.07
CA LEU A 93 -12.99 -13.20 2.06
C LEU A 93 -12.13 -12.57 0.98
N GLY A 94 -11.00 -11.98 1.35
CA GLY A 94 -10.03 -11.40 0.43
C GLY A 94 -9.44 -12.44 -0.52
N TYR A 95 -9.10 -13.62 -0.02
CA TYR A 95 -8.66 -14.74 -0.85
C TYR A 95 -9.69 -15.07 -1.94
N LYS A 96 -10.98 -15.20 -1.58
CA LYS A 96 -12.05 -15.47 -2.53
C LYS A 96 -12.15 -14.36 -3.59
N LEU A 97 -12.13 -13.09 -3.15
CA LEU A 97 -12.22 -11.94 -4.05
C LEU A 97 -10.99 -11.81 -4.96
N PHE A 98 -9.79 -12.07 -4.46
CA PHE A 98 -8.55 -12.02 -5.25
C PHE A 98 -8.57 -13.00 -6.43
N HIS A 99 -9.28 -14.14 -6.28
CA HIS A 99 -9.45 -15.15 -7.32
C HIS A 99 -10.77 -15.02 -8.10
N ASP A 100 -11.60 -14.01 -7.78
CA ASP A 100 -12.94 -13.90 -8.34
C ASP A 100 -12.97 -13.13 -9.65
N VAL A 101 -13.24 -13.82 -10.73
CA VAL A 101 -13.33 -13.23 -12.07
C VAL A 101 -14.54 -12.27 -12.24
N ARG A 102 -15.52 -12.32 -11.33
CA ARG A 102 -16.68 -11.41 -11.32
C ARG A 102 -16.29 -9.96 -11.08
N LEU A 103 -15.08 -9.71 -10.61
CA LEU A 103 -14.53 -8.35 -10.50
C LEU A 103 -14.21 -7.72 -11.86
N SER A 104 -14.17 -8.50 -12.94
CA SER A 104 -14.00 -7.98 -14.32
C SER A 104 -15.34 -7.92 -15.07
N THR A 105 -15.42 -7.10 -16.11
CA THR A 105 -16.66 -6.86 -16.86
C THR A 105 -17.21 -8.12 -17.55
N ASP A 106 -16.33 -8.96 -18.08
CA ASP A 106 -16.65 -10.16 -18.86
C ASP A 106 -16.45 -11.48 -18.09
N ASN A 107 -16.12 -11.40 -16.80
CA ASN A 107 -15.84 -12.55 -15.93
C ASN A 107 -14.67 -13.42 -16.41
N THR A 108 -13.64 -12.84 -16.99
CA THR A 108 -12.47 -13.58 -17.49
C THR A 108 -11.20 -13.31 -16.68
N VAL A 109 -11.12 -12.18 -15.95
CA VAL A 109 -9.91 -11.72 -15.27
C VAL A 109 -10.19 -11.52 -13.78
N SER A 110 -9.29 -12.05 -12.94
CA SER A 110 -9.20 -11.78 -11.52
C SER A 110 -7.83 -11.18 -11.18
N CYS A 111 -7.59 -10.78 -9.91
CA CYS A 111 -6.25 -10.36 -9.47
C CYS A 111 -5.22 -11.47 -9.69
N ALA A 112 -5.59 -12.73 -9.35
CA ALA A 112 -4.75 -13.90 -9.54
C ALA A 112 -4.38 -14.18 -11.02
N SER A 113 -5.11 -13.64 -11.99
CA SER A 113 -4.79 -13.80 -13.41
C SER A 113 -3.46 -13.16 -13.78
N CYS A 114 -3.13 -12.01 -13.16
CA CYS A 114 -1.89 -11.27 -13.37
C CYS A 114 -0.91 -11.43 -12.21
N HIS A 115 -1.39 -11.84 -11.04
CA HIS A 115 -0.61 -11.99 -9.81
C HIS A 115 -0.66 -13.43 -9.29
N SER A 116 -0.22 -14.38 -10.14
CA SER A 116 -0.17 -15.82 -9.76
C SER A 116 0.85 -16.06 -8.67
N LEU A 117 0.40 -16.62 -7.54
CA LEU A 117 1.29 -16.95 -6.41
C LEU A 117 2.30 -18.04 -6.78
N GLU A 118 1.96 -18.96 -7.70
CA GLU A 118 2.86 -19.98 -8.23
C GLU A 118 4.00 -19.40 -9.07
N LYS A 119 3.83 -18.16 -9.55
CA LYS A 119 4.81 -17.40 -10.34
C LYS A 119 5.41 -16.24 -9.56
N ALA A 120 5.57 -16.40 -8.25
CA ALA A 120 6.09 -15.38 -7.36
C ALA A 120 5.25 -14.08 -7.35
N GLY A 121 3.91 -14.21 -7.42
CA GLY A 121 2.98 -13.08 -7.33
C GLY A 121 2.91 -12.20 -8.58
N THR A 122 3.30 -12.72 -9.75
CA THR A 122 3.28 -12.05 -11.05
C THR A 122 2.87 -13.03 -12.14
N ASP A 123 2.64 -12.57 -13.37
CA ASP A 123 2.42 -13.46 -14.54
C ASP A 123 3.70 -13.78 -15.32
N ASN A 124 4.82 -13.14 -14.97
CA ASN A 124 6.11 -13.23 -15.63
C ASN A 124 6.09 -12.79 -17.12
N LEU A 125 5.14 -11.93 -17.49
CA LEU A 125 5.04 -11.40 -18.84
C LEU A 125 5.54 -9.95 -18.90
N PRO A 126 6.08 -9.50 -20.04
CA PRO A 126 6.44 -8.08 -20.22
C PRO A 126 5.25 -7.14 -20.03
N THR A 127 4.06 -7.60 -20.41
CA THR A 127 2.78 -6.91 -20.18
C THR A 127 1.70 -7.95 -19.94
N SER A 128 0.84 -7.70 -18.96
CA SER A 128 -0.28 -8.58 -18.63
C SER A 128 -1.40 -8.50 -19.67
N THR A 129 -2.23 -9.55 -19.70
CA THR A 129 -3.41 -9.60 -20.59
C THR A 129 -4.67 -9.41 -19.74
N GLY A 130 -5.43 -8.36 -20.03
CA GLY A 130 -6.69 -8.07 -19.40
C GLY A 130 -7.90 -8.58 -20.17
N VAL A 131 -9.08 -8.03 -19.87
CA VAL A 131 -10.36 -8.35 -20.52
C VAL A 131 -10.26 -8.21 -22.03
N ARG A 132 -11.04 -9.02 -22.77
CA ARG A 132 -11.08 -9.02 -24.23
C ARG A 132 -9.68 -9.21 -24.87
N SER A 133 -8.76 -9.89 -24.17
CA SER A 133 -7.37 -10.12 -24.61
C SER A 133 -6.57 -8.83 -24.85
N GLN A 134 -6.95 -7.71 -24.24
CA GLN A 134 -6.21 -6.46 -24.32
C GLN A 134 -4.87 -6.57 -23.59
N LYS A 135 -3.85 -5.90 -24.10
CA LYS A 135 -2.53 -5.87 -23.48
C LYS A 135 -2.33 -4.61 -22.67
N GLY A 136 -1.87 -4.79 -21.44
CA GLY A 136 -1.43 -3.70 -20.59
C GLY A 136 -0.18 -2.98 -21.11
N GLY A 137 0.15 -1.85 -20.53
CA GLY A 137 1.34 -1.06 -20.91
C GLY A 137 2.60 -1.42 -20.14
N ILE A 138 2.50 -2.20 -19.06
CA ILE A 138 3.61 -2.52 -18.16
C ILE A 138 3.39 -3.92 -17.55
N ASN A 139 4.46 -4.54 -17.06
CA ASN A 139 4.36 -5.82 -16.37
C ASN A 139 3.68 -5.68 -14.99
N ALA A 140 2.99 -6.74 -14.56
CA ALA A 140 2.48 -6.86 -13.22
C ALA A 140 3.64 -7.00 -12.22
N PRO A 141 3.79 -6.11 -11.22
CA PRO A 141 4.76 -6.30 -10.16
C PRO A 141 4.34 -7.46 -9.26
N THR A 142 5.30 -8.02 -8.52
CA THR A 142 4.95 -9.02 -7.51
C THR A 142 4.05 -8.43 -6.43
N VAL A 143 3.08 -9.23 -5.97
CA VAL A 143 2.26 -8.92 -4.77
C VAL A 143 2.94 -9.38 -3.48
N PHE A 144 4.00 -10.19 -3.57
CA PHE A 144 4.72 -10.64 -2.38
C PHE A 144 5.39 -9.45 -1.69
N ASN A 145 5.17 -9.37 -0.39
CA ASN A 145 5.66 -8.29 0.46
C ASN A 145 5.18 -6.88 0.05
N ALA A 146 4.16 -6.77 -0.81
CA ALA A 146 3.63 -5.49 -1.26
C ALA A 146 3.11 -4.61 -0.10
N ALA A 147 2.70 -5.21 1.02
CA ALA A 147 2.28 -4.51 2.22
C ALA A 147 3.39 -3.62 2.83
N PHE A 148 4.66 -3.92 2.57
CA PHE A 148 5.82 -3.16 3.07
C PHE A 148 6.28 -2.06 2.11
N HIS A 149 5.68 -1.95 0.94
CA HIS A 149 6.01 -0.87 0.01
C HIS A 149 5.50 0.47 0.54
N ALA A 150 6.31 1.50 0.44
CA ALA A 150 5.94 2.87 0.84
C ALA A 150 4.76 3.44 0.02
N LYS A 151 4.58 2.94 -1.18
CA LYS A 151 3.52 3.28 -2.13
C LYS A 151 3.25 2.09 -3.04
N GLN A 152 2.05 2.04 -3.62
CA GLN A 152 1.64 1.00 -4.55
C GLN A 152 1.58 1.53 -5.98
N PHE A 153 1.61 0.62 -6.96
CA PHE A 153 1.87 0.83 -8.38
C PHE A 153 3.30 1.31 -8.67
N TRP A 154 3.73 1.14 -9.92
CA TRP A 154 5.07 1.56 -10.38
C TRP A 154 5.31 3.07 -10.24
N ASP A 155 4.27 3.87 -10.37
CA ASP A 155 4.31 5.34 -10.24
C ASP A 155 4.01 5.85 -8.82
N GLY A 156 3.69 4.96 -7.88
CA GLY A 156 3.43 5.31 -6.49
C GLY A 156 2.12 6.08 -6.26
N ARG A 157 1.15 6.01 -7.19
CA ARG A 157 -0.09 6.78 -7.11
C ARG A 157 -1.04 6.35 -6.01
N ALA A 158 -0.97 5.09 -5.52
CA ALA A 158 -1.79 4.63 -4.41
C ALA A 158 -0.99 4.60 -3.10
N ALA A 159 -1.61 5.04 -2.02
CA ALA A 159 -0.96 5.18 -0.71
C ALA A 159 -0.79 3.84 0.01
N ASN A 160 -1.65 2.86 -0.25
CA ASN A 160 -1.71 1.57 0.43
C ASN A 160 -2.37 0.51 -0.45
N LEU A 161 -2.38 -0.76 0.02
CA LEU A 161 -2.98 -1.90 -0.69
C LEU A 161 -4.48 -1.70 -0.96
N GLN A 162 -5.23 -1.17 0.00
CA GLN A 162 -6.67 -0.97 -0.17
C GLN A 162 -6.98 0.05 -1.28
N GLU A 163 -6.23 1.12 -1.35
CA GLU A 163 -6.38 2.11 -2.44
C GLU A 163 -5.96 1.50 -3.79
N GLN A 164 -4.87 0.73 -3.79
CA GLN A 164 -4.38 0.03 -4.98
C GLN A 164 -5.43 -0.95 -5.52
N ALA A 165 -6.03 -1.79 -4.66
CA ALA A 165 -7.04 -2.77 -5.07
C ALA A 165 -8.27 -2.14 -5.73
N GLY A 166 -8.49 -0.86 -5.52
CA GLY A 166 -9.56 -0.08 -6.19
C GLY A 166 -9.25 0.34 -7.63
N GLY A 167 -8.01 0.21 -8.09
CA GLY A 167 -7.56 0.66 -9.41
C GLY A 167 -7.88 -0.32 -10.55
N PRO A 168 -7.36 -1.56 -10.51
CA PRO A 168 -7.49 -2.52 -11.61
C PRO A 168 -8.92 -2.79 -12.10
N PRO A 169 -9.94 -2.91 -11.22
CA PRO A 169 -11.32 -3.05 -11.68
C PRO A 169 -11.79 -1.91 -12.56
N LEU A 170 -11.37 -0.67 -12.27
CA LEU A 170 -11.74 0.52 -13.05
C LEU A 170 -10.79 0.83 -14.21
N ASN A 171 -9.87 -0.06 -14.54
CA ASN A 171 -9.01 0.07 -15.70
C ASN A 171 -9.66 -0.66 -16.91
N PRO A 172 -10.01 0.05 -17.99
CA PRO A 172 -10.71 -0.54 -19.14
C PRO A 172 -9.90 -1.63 -19.85
N VAL A 173 -8.57 -1.57 -19.75
CA VAL A 173 -7.67 -2.57 -20.35
C VAL A 173 -7.49 -3.78 -19.44
N GLU A 174 -7.48 -3.60 -18.12
CA GLU A 174 -7.24 -4.67 -17.14
C GLU A 174 -8.52 -5.46 -16.85
N MET A 175 -9.49 -4.86 -16.16
CA MET A 175 -10.73 -5.53 -15.72
C MET A 175 -12.01 -4.91 -16.34
N GLY A 176 -11.89 -3.81 -17.08
CA GLY A 176 -12.87 -3.37 -18.07
C GLY A 176 -13.93 -2.37 -17.60
N TYR A 177 -13.98 -1.98 -16.34
CA TYR A 177 -14.83 -0.86 -15.90
C TYR A 177 -14.07 0.47 -16.02
N GLU A 178 -14.79 1.59 -16.02
CA GLU A 178 -14.20 2.91 -16.29
C GLU A 178 -14.64 4.00 -15.29
N HIS A 179 -15.80 3.81 -14.66
CA HIS A 179 -16.37 4.83 -13.79
C HIS A 179 -16.45 4.38 -12.32
N PRO A 180 -16.30 5.31 -11.37
CA PRO A 180 -16.46 4.99 -9.94
C PRO A 180 -17.81 4.35 -9.60
N ASP A 181 -18.89 4.72 -10.29
CA ASP A 181 -20.20 4.11 -10.10
C ASP A 181 -20.28 2.64 -10.54
N ASP A 182 -19.35 2.15 -11.31
CA ASP A 182 -19.30 0.75 -11.76
C ASP A 182 -19.07 -0.23 -10.60
N TRP A 183 -18.57 0.23 -9.46
CA TRP A 183 -18.55 -0.59 -8.25
C TRP A 183 -19.91 -1.12 -7.84
N LYS A 184 -20.99 -0.41 -8.16
CA LYS A 184 -22.38 -0.89 -7.97
C LYS A 184 -22.67 -2.11 -8.85
N LYS A 185 -22.12 -2.15 -10.08
CA LYS A 185 -22.26 -3.30 -10.99
C LYS A 185 -21.48 -4.51 -10.49
N ILE A 186 -20.26 -4.28 -9.97
CA ILE A 186 -19.45 -5.32 -9.34
C ILE A 186 -20.18 -5.90 -8.13
N ALA A 187 -20.66 -5.05 -7.23
CA ALA A 187 -21.42 -5.46 -6.06
C ALA A 187 -22.65 -6.29 -6.44
N ALA A 188 -23.43 -5.83 -7.43
CA ALA A 188 -24.61 -6.55 -7.91
C ALA A 188 -24.29 -7.93 -8.51
N LYS A 189 -23.14 -8.12 -9.15
CA LYS A 189 -22.66 -9.43 -9.63
C LYS A 189 -22.33 -10.36 -8.46
N LEU A 190 -21.64 -9.86 -7.44
CA LEU A 190 -21.28 -10.64 -6.26
C LEU A 190 -22.50 -11.01 -5.42
N ASP A 191 -23.50 -10.10 -5.31
CA ASP A 191 -24.75 -10.35 -4.58
C ASP A 191 -25.63 -11.45 -5.22
N GLN A 192 -25.41 -11.80 -6.49
CA GLN A 192 -26.10 -12.94 -7.12
C GLN A 192 -25.73 -14.29 -6.47
N ASP A 193 -24.54 -14.37 -5.89
CA ASP A 193 -24.13 -15.51 -5.06
C ASP A 193 -24.61 -15.29 -3.63
N THR A 194 -25.83 -15.74 -3.36
CA THR A 194 -26.48 -15.53 -2.06
C THR A 194 -25.71 -16.15 -0.89
N ALA A 195 -25.00 -17.25 -1.13
CA ALA A 195 -24.19 -17.91 -0.10
C ALA A 195 -22.97 -17.06 0.24
N PHE A 196 -22.25 -16.56 -0.77
CA PHE A 196 -21.10 -15.68 -0.57
C PHE A 196 -21.53 -14.33 0.01
N ALA A 197 -22.67 -13.77 -0.45
CA ALA A 197 -23.21 -12.54 0.11
C ALA A 197 -23.57 -12.66 1.59
N ALA A 198 -24.15 -13.79 2.00
CA ALA A 198 -24.46 -14.05 3.40
C ALA A 198 -23.20 -14.24 4.26
N GLU A 199 -22.18 -14.92 3.75
CA GLU A 199 -20.87 -15.04 4.40
C GLU A 199 -20.20 -13.66 4.53
N PHE A 200 -20.18 -12.90 3.47
CA PHE A 200 -19.55 -11.56 3.42
C PHE A 200 -20.19 -10.60 4.43
N LYS A 201 -21.53 -10.60 4.53
CA LYS A 201 -22.26 -9.74 5.48
C LYS A 201 -22.01 -10.05 6.94
N LYS A 202 -21.51 -11.25 7.29
CA LYS A 202 -21.11 -11.56 8.68
C LYS A 202 -19.88 -10.74 9.11
N VAL A 203 -19.01 -10.40 8.17
CA VAL A 203 -17.78 -9.61 8.41
C VAL A 203 -18.00 -8.14 8.07
N TYR A 204 -18.73 -7.88 7.00
CA TYR A 204 -19.05 -6.55 6.50
C TYR A 204 -20.58 -6.36 6.44
N PRO A 205 -21.25 -5.91 7.52
CA PRO A 205 -22.72 -5.80 7.59
C PRO A 205 -23.35 -4.96 6.46
N GLN A 206 -22.60 -3.98 5.92
CA GLN A 206 -23.05 -3.15 4.79
C GLN A 206 -23.02 -3.87 3.43
N GLY A 207 -22.51 -5.12 3.38
CA GLY A 207 -22.40 -5.89 2.15
C GLY A 207 -21.26 -5.44 1.24
N PHE A 208 -21.39 -5.73 -0.06
CA PHE A 208 -20.39 -5.41 -1.07
C PHE A 208 -20.43 -3.94 -1.42
N THR A 209 -19.37 -3.23 -1.12
CA THR A 209 -19.06 -1.87 -1.58
C THR A 209 -17.61 -1.82 -2.06
N ARG A 210 -17.22 -0.74 -2.70
CA ARG A 210 -15.79 -0.53 -3.05
C ARG A 210 -14.91 -0.70 -1.82
N GLU A 211 -15.27 -0.06 -0.73
CA GLU A 211 -14.49 -0.02 0.52
C GLU A 211 -14.35 -1.40 1.13
N THR A 212 -15.44 -2.19 1.18
CA THR A 212 -15.41 -3.52 1.81
C THR A 212 -14.68 -4.55 0.96
N ILE A 213 -14.88 -4.52 -0.36
CA ILE A 213 -14.19 -5.39 -1.31
C ILE A 213 -12.69 -5.13 -1.29
N THR A 214 -12.28 -3.87 -1.43
CA THR A 214 -10.86 -3.51 -1.44
C THR A 214 -10.18 -3.71 -0.09
N ASN A 215 -10.91 -3.51 1.02
CA ASN A 215 -10.40 -3.82 2.36
C ASN A 215 -10.13 -5.32 2.53
N ALA A 216 -11.05 -6.17 2.11
CA ALA A 216 -10.87 -7.63 2.20
C ALA A 216 -9.67 -8.09 1.35
N ILE A 217 -9.53 -7.59 0.10
CA ILE A 217 -8.39 -7.90 -0.77
C ILE A 217 -7.09 -7.45 -0.11
N ALA A 218 -7.03 -6.22 0.41
CA ALA A 218 -5.85 -5.69 1.08
C ALA A 218 -5.47 -6.51 2.34
N GLU A 219 -6.45 -7.01 3.10
CA GLU A 219 -6.17 -7.90 4.24
C GLU A 219 -5.55 -9.23 3.81
N TYR A 220 -5.99 -9.78 2.69
CA TYR A 220 -5.40 -11.00 2.13
C TYR A 220 -3.97 -10.77 1.62
N GLU A 221 -3.71 -9.65 0.94
CA GLU A 221 -2.38 -9.34 0.40
C GLU A 221 -1.33 -9.02 1.49
N LYS A 222 -1.72 -8.93 2.76
CA LYS A 222 -0.80 -8.82 3.90
C LYS A 222 -0.27 -10.18 4.37
N THR A 223 -0.86 -11.28 3.91
CA THR A 223 -0.50 -12.65 4.30
C THR A 223 0.38 -13.29 3.22
#